data_63ace02d56e13dd09ec6fddc5bc26b3e
#
_entry.id   63ace02d56e13dd09ec6fddc5bc26b3e
#
_cell.length_a   1.000
_cell.length_b   1.000
_cell.length_c   1.000
_cell.angle_alpha   90.00
_cell.angle_beta   90.00
_cell.angle_gamma   90.00
#
_symmetry.space_group_name_H-M   'P 1'
#
loop_
_entity.id
_entity.type
_entity.pdbx_description
1 polymer ?
#
loop_
_entity_poly.entity_id
_entity_poly.type
_entity_poly.pdbx_seq_one_letter_code
_entity_poly.pdbx_strand_id
1 'polypeptide(L)'
;MIEIRSLNLKPGSREKFHSLYVERALPLLKRWHFDVVAHGPSLHDENTYYVIRRYDNLAQREQMEDAYYASDDWRKGPREAMLALIESYTDVVFEVDEVTVQRLRTN
;
A
#
# COMPACT_ATOMS: atom_id res chain seq x y z
N MET A 1 -4.07 14.88 -0.71
CA MET A 1 -2.77 14.41 -1.22
C MET A 1 -2.77 12.91 -1.37
N ILE A 2 -1.91 12.37 -2.20
CA ILE A 2 -1.75 10.92 -2.35
C ILE A 2 -0.30 10.50 -2.07
N GLU A 3 -0.18 9.24 -1.67
CA GLU A 3 1.08 8.50 -1.60
C GLU A 3 1.02 7.40 -2.64
N ILE A 4 2.03 7.32 -3.49
CA ILE A 4 2.23 6.18 -4.38
C ILE A 4 3.41 5.40 -3.83
N ARG A 5 3.14 4.16 -3.41
CA ARG A 5 4.19 3.22 -2.97
C ARG A 5 4.48 2.27 -4.11
N SER A 6 5.72 2.29 -4.56
CA SER A 6 6.22 1.35 -5.56
C SER A 6 7.03 0.27 -4.85
N LEU A 7 6.61 -0.96 -4.98
CA LEU A 7 7.21 -2.12 -4.30
C LEU A 7 7.98 -2.96 -5.32
N ASN A 8 9.26 -3.19 -5.05
CA ASN A 8 10.06 -4.14 -5.81
C ASN A 8 10.01 -5.47 -5.08
N LEU A 9 9.40 -6.45 -5.72
CA LEU A 9 9.21 -7.77 -5.14
C LEU A 9 10.30 -8.74 -5.61
N LYS A 10 10.54 -9.77 -4.83
CA LYS A 10 11.44 -10.86 -5.23
C LYS A 10 10.91 -11.54 -6.49
N PRO A 11 11.79 -11.98 -7.38
CA PRO A 11 11.36 -12.60 -8.63
C PRO A 11 10.34 -13.73 -8.42
N GLY A 12 9.25 -13.66 -9.18
CA GLY A 12 8.20 -14.67 -9.12
C GLY A 12 7.24 -14.55 -7.94
N SER A 13 7.35 -13.48 -7.12
CA SER A 13 6.55 -13.33 -5.89
C SER A 13 5.28 -12.50 -6.05
N ARG A 14 5.06 -11.87 -7.20
CA ARG A 14 4.00 -10.86 -7.33
C ARG A 14 2.59 -11.39 -7.14
N GLU A 15 2.30 -12.56 -7.68
CA GLU A 15 0.98 -13.18 -7.48
C GLU A 15 0.71 -13.50 -6.02
N LYS A 16 1.70 -14.08 -5.34
CA LYS A 16 1.60 -14.39 -3.92
C LYS A 16 1.46 -13.11 -3.08
N PHE A 17 2.22 -12.07 -3.42
CA PHE A 17 2.10 -10.78 -2.74
C PHE A 17 0.70 -10.19 -2.93
N HIS A 18 0.17 -10.22 -4.15
CA HIS A 18 -1.17 -9.72 -4.43
C HIS A 18 -2.22 -10.43 -3.56
N SER A 19 -2.16 -11.76 -3.49
CA SER A 19 -3.08 -12.53 -2.66
C SER A 19 -2.99 -12.17 -1.19
N LEU A 20 -1.77 -12.04 -0.65
CA LEU A 20 -1.55 -11.61 0.74
C LEU A 20 -2.06 -10.20 0.97
N TYR A 21 -1.84 -9.31 0.02
CA TYR A 21 -2.30 -7.92 0.12
C TYR A 21 -3.83 -7.85 0.20
N VAL A 22 -4.51 -8.50 -0.73
CA VAL A 22 -5.98 -8.50 -0.81
C VAL A 22 -6.61 -9.23 0.38
N GLU A 23 -6.07 -10.37 0.77
CA GLU A 23 -6.70 -11.22 1.79
C GLU A 23 -6.35 -10.80 3.21
N ARG A 24 -5.15 -10.27 3.44
CA ARG A 24 -4.68 -10.00 4.80
C ARG A 24 -4.39 -8.52 5.08
N ALA A 25 -3.79 -7.80 4.15
CA ALA A 25 -3.42 -6.39 4.37
C ALA A 25 -4.61 -5.45 4.21
N LEU A 26 -5.36 -5.53 3.13
CA LEU A 26 -6.50 -4.65 2.87
C LEU A 26 -7.53 -4.63 3.99
N PRO A 27 -7.97 -5.77 4.55
CA PRO A 27 -8.93 -5.76 5.67
C PRO A 27 -8.40 -5.00 6.89
N LEU A 28 -7.11 -5.12 7.19
CA LEU A 28 -6.50 -4.39 8.30
C LEU A 28 -6.37 -2.90 8.00
N LEU A 29 -5.94 -2.54 6.80
CA LEU A 29 -5.86 -1.15 6.39
C LEU A 29 -7.23 -0.47 6.47
N LYS A 30 -8.27 -1.16 6.06
CA LYS A 30 -9.65 -0.68 6.17
C LYS A 30 -10.06 -0.50 7.63
N ARG A 31 -9.73 -1.45 8.50
CA ARG A 31 -10.01 -1.35 9.95
C ARG A 31 -9.31 -0.14 10.56
N TRP A 32 -8.10 0.18 10.10
CA TRP A 32 -7.32 1.32 10.56
C TRP A 32 -7.64 2.62 9.80
N HIS A 33 -8.73 2.62 9.01
CA HIS A 33 -9.26 3.79 8.30
C HIS A 33 -8.34 4.37 7.22
N PHE A 34 -7.45 3.54 6.65
CA PHE A 34 -6.69 3.96 5.48
C PHE A 34 -7.59 4.04 4.25
N ASP A 35 -7.40 5.08 3.47
CA ASP A 35 -8.07 5.24 2.19
C ASP A 35 -7.16 4.70 1.08
N VAL A 36 -7.35 3.45 0.72
CA VAL A 36 -6.62 2.81 -0.39
C VAL A 36 -7.36 3.10 -1.68
N VAL A 37 -6.76 3.95 -2.50
CA VAL A 37 -7.36 4.43 -3.75
C VAL A 37 -7.27 3.38 -4.85
N ALA A 38 -6.10 2.77 -5.01
CA ALA A 38 -5.84 1.77 -6.03
C ALA A 38 -4.61 0.93 -5.65
N HIS A 39 -4.52 -0.26 -6.22
CA HIS A 39 -3.35 -1.13 -6.09
C HIS A 39 -3.34 -2.13 -7.23
N GLY A 40 -2.18 -2.65 -7.56
CA GLY A 40 -2.07 -3.66 -8.60
C GLY A 40 -0.66 -3.86 -9.11
N PRO A 41 -0.50 -4.74 -10.10
CA PRO A 41 0.78 -5.00 -10.74
C PRO A 41 1.15 -3.86 -11.69
N SER A 42 2.45 -3.55 -11.77
CA SER A 42 2.98 -2.68 -12.82
C SER A 42 2.91 -3.39 -14.17
N LEU A 43 2.72 -2.61 -15.22
CA LEU A 43 2.63 -3.15 -16.58
C LEU A 43 4.00 -3.29 -17.27
N HIS A 44 5.03 -2.59 -16.77
CA HIS A 44 6.32 -2.54 -17.47
C HIS A 44 7.28 -3.67 -17.10
N ASP A 45 7.05 -4.37 -15.99
CA ASP A 45 7.87 -5.50 -15.56
C ASP A 45 7.04 -6.51 -14.75
N GLU A 46 7.66 -7.63 -14.36
CA GLU A 46 6.97 -8.74 -13.70
C GLU A 46 7.03 -8.67 -12.17
N ASN A 47 7.82 -7.77 -11.59
CA ASN A 47 8.14 -7.79 -10.17
C ASN A 47 7.75 -6.53 -9.40
N THR A 48 7.18 -5.54 -10.06
CA THR A 48 6.76 -4.29 -9.42
C THR A 48 5.27 -4.30 -9.13
N TYR A 49 4.91 -3.84 -7.92
CA TYR A 49 3.53 -3.69 -7.47
C TYR A 49 3.34 -2.28 -6.92
N TYR A 50 2.19 -1.67 -7.14
CA TYR A 50 1.93 -0.32 -6.64
C TYR A 50 0.75 -0.31 -5.68
N VAL A 51 0.79 0.64 -4.73
CA VAL A 51 -0.33 0.96 -3.84
C VAL A 51 -0.47 2.47 -3.79
N ILE A 52 -1.67 2.97 -4.01
CA ILE A 52 -1.99 4.40 -3.92
C ILE A 52 -2.92 4.60 -2.73
N ARG A 53 -2.52 5.48 -1.80
CA ARG A 53 -3.32 5.86 -0.63
C ARG A 53 -3.56 7.36 -0.63
N ARG A 54 -4.73 7.77 -0.13
CA ARG A 54 -5.06 9.18 0.03
C ARG A 54 -4.95 9.57 1.50
N TYR A 55 -4.45 10.76 1.76
CA TYR A 55 -4.41 11.37 3.09
C TYR A 55 -4.83 12.84 2.99
N ASP A 56 -5.28 13.43 4.09
CA ASP A 56 -5.63 14.84 4.13
C ASP A 56 -4.38 15.73 4.06
N ASN A 57 -3.29 15.32 4.73
CA ASN A 57 -2.02 16.04 4.76
C ASN A 57 -0.89 15.12 5.25
N LEU A 58 0.35 15.63 5.22
CA LEU A 58 1.52 14.88 5.67
C LEU A 58 1.44 14.46 7.13
N ALA A 59 0.93 15.32 8.00
CA ALA A 59 0.83 15.01 9.42
C ALA A 59 -0.10 13.81 9.66
N GLN A 60 -1.24 13.77 8.97
CA GLN A 60 -2.16 12.63 9.05
C GLN A 60 -1.50 11.34 8.55
N ARG A 61 -0.80 11.42 7.42
CA ARG A 61 -0.07 10.28 6.86
C ARG A 61 0.93 9.70 7.88
N GLU A 62 1.78 10.55 8.44
CA GLU A 62 2.78 10.13 9.42
C GLU A 62 2.14 9.49 10.65
N GLN A 63 1.11 10.14 11.18
CA GLN A 63 0.42 9.66 12.37
C GLN A 63 -0.24 8.29 12.13
N MET A 64 -0.93 8.13 11.02
CA MET A 64 -1.61 6.87 10.69
C MET A 64 -0.62 5.75 10.41
N GLU A 65 0.43 6.01 9.63
CA GLU A 65 1.41 4.99 9.28
C GLU A 65 2.24 4.58 10.49
N ASP A 66 2.69 5.53 11.30
CA ASP A 66 3.44 5.22 12.52
C ASP A 66 2.61 4.35 13.47
N ALA A 67 1.35 4.69 13.67
CA ALA A 67 0.47 3.92 14.56
C ALA A 67 0.21 2.51 14.02
N TYR A 68 -0.13 2.38 12.74
CA TYR A 68 -0.45 1.08 12.14
C TYR A 68 0.75 0.14 12.11
N TYR A 69 1.91 0.64 11.63
CA TYR A 69 3.10 -0.21 11.50
C TYR A 69 3.76 -0.55 12.83
N ALA A 70 3.43 0.15 13.91
CA ALA A 70 3.82 -0.20 15.27
C ALA A 70 2.81 -1.14 15.96
N SER A 71 1.64 -1.36 15.36
CA SER A 71 0.57 -2.13 15.99
C SER A 71 0.83 -3.64 15.97
N ASP A 72 0.21 -4.34 16.92
CA ASP A 72 0.20 -5.80 16.92
C ASP A 72 -0.55 -6.37 15.72
N ASP A 73 -1.60 -5.68 15.24
CA ASP A 73 -2.35 -6.09 14.05
C ASP A 73 -1.43 -6.31 12.85
N TRP A 74 -0.50 -5.38 12.63
CA TRP A 74 0.50 -5.50 11.59
C TRP A 74 1.62 -6.46 11.97
N ARG A 75 2.27 -6.21 13.12
CA ARG A 75 3.50 -6.89 13.52
C ARG A 75 3.31 -8.38 13.76
N LYS A 76 2.18 -8.79 14.33
CA LYS A 76 1.80 -10.19 14.57
C LYS A 76 0.93 -10.77 13.47
N GLY A 77 0.51 -9.93 12.52
CA GLY A 77 -0.32 -10.33 11.39
C GLY A 77 0.51 -10.58 10.13
N PRO A 78 0.26 -9.84 9.04
CA PRO A 78 0.84 -10.16 7.73
C PRO A 78 2.29 -9.72 7.54
N ARG A 79 2.88 -9.01 8.50
CA ARG A 79 4.20 -8.38 8.34
C ARG A 79 5.28 -9.33 7.81
N GLU A 80 5.51 -10.43 8.49
CA GLU A 80 6.61 -11.34 8.11
C GLU A 80 6.40 -11.95 6.72
N ALA A 81 5.19 -12.39 6.45
CA ALA A 81 4.87 -13.00 5.15
C ALA A 81 5.04 -12.00 4.01
N MET A 82 4.63 -10.75 4.21
CA MET A 82 4.73 -9.72 3.19
C MET A 82 6.16 -9.23 3.01
N LEU A 83 6.88 -8.95 4.10
CA LEU A 83 8.27 -8.50 4.03
C LEU A 83 9.19 -9.53 3.41
N ALA A 84 8.89 -10.82 3.57
CA ALA A 84 9.67 -11.89 2.94
C ALA A 84 9.64 -11.82 1.41
N LEU A 85 8.64 -11.16 0.83
CA LEU A 85 8.47 -11.03 -0.62
C LEU A 85 8.96 -9.69 -1.18
N ILE A 86 9.29 -8.73 -0.32
CA ILE A 86 9.68 -7.37 -0.72
C ILE A 86 11.19 -7.22 -0.67
N GLU A 87 11.80 -6.79 -1.77
CA GLU A 87 13.22 -6.43 -1.80
C GLU A 87 13.43 -4.99 -1.37
N SER A 88 12.61 -4.08 -1.89
CA SER A 88 12.69 -2.65 -1.58
C SER A 88 11.38 -1.96 -1.93
N TYR A 89 11.20 -0.73 -1.46
CA TYR A 89 10.08 0.10 -1.88
C TYR A 89 10.46 1.57 -1.86
N THR A 90 9.72 2.37 -2.59
CA THR A 90 9.88 3.82 -2.67
C THR A 90 8.52 4.47 -2.59
N ASP A 91 8.40 5.54 -1.79
CA ASP A 91 7.19 6.33 -1.69
C ASP A 91 7.38 7.66 -2.43
N VAL A 92 6.33 8.08 -3.14
CA VAL A 92 6.20 9.44 -3.67
C VAL A 92 4.92 10.02 -3.11
N VAL A 93 5.00 11.21 -2.51
CA VAL A 93 3.86 11.88 -1.87
C VAL A 93 3.69 13.25 -2.49
N PHE A 94 2.49 13.57 -2.98
CA PHE A 94 2.23 14.84 -3.63
C PHE A 94 0.77 15.25 -3.57
N GLU A 95 0.51 16.54 -3.84
CA GLU A 95 -0.84 17.08 -3.85
C GLU A 95 -1.56 16.77 -5.15
N VAL A 96 -2.80 16.35 -5.04
CA VAL A 96 -3.73 16.21 -6.17
C VAL A 96 -5.11 16.68 -5.70
N ASP A 97 -5.96 17.06 -6.65
CA ASP A 97 -7.35 17.39 -6.34
C ASP A 97 -8.21 16.13 -6.16
N GLU A 98 -9.38 16.32 -5.53
CA GLU A 98 -10.30 15.20 -5.27
C GLU A 98 -10.84 14.56 -6.54
N VAL A 99 -11.02 15.33 -7.60
CA VAL A 99 -11.48 14.78 -8.88
C VAL A 99 -10.47 13.77 -9.42
N THR A 100 -9.18 14.10 -9.36
CA THR A 100 -8.11 13.20 -9.77
C THR A 100 -8.08 11.94 -8.90
N VAL A 101 -8.22 12.09 -7.58
CA VAL A 101 -8.28 10.94 -6.67
C VAL A 101 -9.42 10.00 -7.07
N GLN A 102 -10.62 10.54 -7.29
CA GLN A 102 -11.78 9.72 -7.66
C GLN A 102 -11.59 8.97 -8.99
N ARG A 103 -10.89 9.59 -9.93
CA ARG A 103 -10.58 8.95 -11.22
C ARG A 103 -9.56 7.84 -11.10
N LEU A 104 -8.70 7.88 -10.09
CA LEU A 104 -7.72 6.82 -9.84
C LEU A 104 -8.31 5.61 -9.11
N ARG A 105 -9.48 5.74 -8.50
CA ARG A 105 -10.07 4.64 -7.75
C ARG A 105 -10.38 3.46 -8.66
N THR A 106 -9.99 2.29 -8.19
CA THR A 106 -10.34 1.02 -8.82
C THR A 106 -11.50 0.39 -8.05
N ASN A 107 -12.48 -0.05 -8.78
CA ASN A 107 -13.67 -0.71 -8.20
C ASN A 107 -13.51 -2.22 -8.23
#